data_81fdbd6218df87f8c171f965a7e75e92
#
_entry.id   81fdbd6218df87f8c171f965a7e75e92
#
_cell.length_a   1.000
_cell.length_b   1.000
_cell.length_c   1.000
_cell.angle_alpha   90.00
_cell.angle_beta   90.00
_cell.angle_gamma   90.00
#
_symmetry.space_group_name_H-M   'P 1'
#
loop_
_entity.id
_entity.type
_entity.pdbx_description
1 polymer ?
#
loop_
_entity_poly.entity_id
_entity_poly.type
_entity_poly.pdbx_seq_one_letter_code
_entity_poly.pdbx_strand_id
1 'polypeptide(L)'
;MTVTLDRRSFLRGALCAGGAAVAGLPTLAEPKRQVLRTSLNAYSFNKMLNDRIKGRGEGITLIQVMEFAARNEFDGFDATGYYFPGYPERPTDAYVDELKKHAADLGIGISGTGVRNNFATADKSIRDQGVQHIKEFVEVAARLGAPVIRVFADTQMRAENWHSVSKNATRQQVQDWIVAALRECADHGKKYGVKIGVQNHGDFIATAQEQLALIKAVDSPFCGPIVDTGYYKSPDPFVDIAAVAPHAINWQVKQSVFGEDSEVATDMIRLLKIVRKSGYSSYLPIETLSPQGKPYDPFTVVPDFLGKLREAIAATA
;
A
#
# COMPACT_ATOMS: atom_id res chain seq x y z
N MET A 1 -51.29 27.06 2.01
CA MET A 1 -51.31 27.21 0.54
C MET A 1 -49.86 27.25 0.06
N THR A 2 -49.39 26.12 -0.43
CA THR A 2 -48.00 25.90 -0.84
C THR A 2 -47.98 25.99 -2.36
N VAL A 3 -47.21 26.91 -2.89
CA VAL A 3 -47.03 27.09 -4.35
C VAL A 3 -45.78 26.34 -4.77
N THR A 4 -45.98 25.26 -5.51
CA THR A 4 -44.92 24.51 -6.22
C THR A 4 -44.62 25.21 -7.54
N LEU A 5 -43.35 25.63 -7.75
CA LEU A 5 -42.86 26.15 -9.02
C LEU A 5 -42.35 25.02 -9.90
N ASP A 6 -43.01 24.82 -11.03
CA ASP A 6 -42.70 23.85 -12.08
C ASP A 6 -41.54 24.35 -12.96
N ARG A 7 -40.57 23.46 -13.23
CA ARG A 7 -39.30 23.69 -13.97
C ARG A 7 -39.42 23.43 -15.49
N ARG A 8 -40.56 23.69 -16.10
CA ARG A 8 -40.73 23.47 -17.55
C ARG A 8 -41.37 24.63 -18.29
N SER A 9 -40.66 25.74 -18.40
CA SER A 9 -41.07 26.78 -19.39
C SER A 9 -39.99 27.85 -19.59
N PHE A 10 -38.90 27.52 -20.31
CA PHE A 10 -38.09 28.57 -20.93
C PHE A 10 -37.36 27.98 -22.17
N LEU A 11 -38.14 27.83 -23.23
CA LEU A 11 -37.59 27.67 -24.58
C LEU A 11 -38.58 28.32 -25.55
N ARG A 12 -38.24 29.56 -26.03
CA ARG A 12 -38.50 30.04 -27.40
C ARG A 12 -38.25 31.56 -27.46
N GLY A 13 -37.21 31.91 -28.20
CA GLY A 13 -36.93 33.30 -28.58
C GLY A 13 -35.61 33.33 -29.33
N ALA A 14 -35.64 32.93 -30.60
CA ALA A 14 -34.54 33.15 -31.52
C ALA A 14 -34.51 34.58 -31.95
N LEU A 15 -33.34 35.23 -32.04
CA LEU A 15 -33.03 36.23 -33.05
C LEU A 15 -31.53 36.38 -33.25
N CYS A 16 -31.13 36.34 -34.51
CA CYS A 16 -29.78 36.43 -35.01
C CYS A 16 -29.13 37.79 -34.77
N ALA A 17 -27.87 37.81 -34.40
CA ALA A 17 -26.95 38.91 -34.79
C ALA A 17 -25.49 38.46 -34.64
N GLY A 18 -24.77 38.59 -35.68
CA GLY A 18 -23.37 38.85 -35.95
C GLY A 18 -22.29 38.24 -35.06
N GLY A 19 -21.53 37.29 -35.63
CA GLY A 19 -20.42 36.65 -35.02
C GLY A 19 -19.22 37.52 -34.72
N ALA A 20 -18.64 37.31 -33.57
CA ALA A 20 -17.21 37.40 -33.34
C ALA A 20 -16.82 36.08 -32.69
N ALA A 21 -16.04 35.24 -33.37
CA ALA A 21 -15.46 34.01 -32.81
C ALA A 21 -14.46 34.45 -31.75
N VAL A 22 -14.90 34.51 -30.51
CA VAL A 22 -14.00 34.53 -29.37
C VAL A 22 -13.41 33.13 -29.28
N ALA A 23 -12.14 32.99 -29.71
CA ALA A 23 -11.36 31.78 -29.47
C ALA A 23 -11.42 31.51 -27.96
N GLY A 24 -12.16 30.47 -27.57
CA GLY A 24 -12.25 30.04 -26.18
C GLY A 24 -10.86 29.74 -25.68
N LEU A 25 -10.41 30.50 -24.69
CA LEU A 25 -9.23 30.14 -23.92
C LEU A 25 -9.44 28.70 -23.39
N PRO A 26 -8.43 27.81 -23.47
CA PRO A 26 -8.57 26.50 -22.90
C PRO A 26 -8.91 26.67 -21.42
N THR A 27 -10.09 26.20 -21.02
CA THR A 27 -10.43 26.08 -19.61
C THR A 27 -9.38 25.20 -18.96
N LEU A 28 -8.53 25.80 -18.14
CA LEU A 28 -7.63 25.05 -17.29
C LEU A 28 -8.51 24.11 -16.47
N ALA A 29 -8.39 22.80 -16.73
CA ALA A 29 -9.09 21.80 -15.93
C ALA A 29 -8.73 22.07 -14.46
N GLU A 30 -9.73 22.27 -13.62
CA GLU A 30 -9.48 22.42 -12.18
C GLU A 30 -8.65 21.24 -11.71
N PRO A 31 -7.60 21.48 -10.91
CA PRO A 31 -6.78 20.41 -10.39
C PRO A 31 -7.69 19.46 -9.61
N LYS A 32 -7.73 18.17 -10.01
CA LYS A 32 -8.52 17.16 -9.31
C LYS A 32 -8.14 17.20 -7.84
N ARG A 33 -9.10 17.47 -6.97
CA ARG A 33 -8.89 17.50 -5.52
C ARG A 33 -8.27 16.18 -5.07
N GLN A 34 -7.09 16.23 -4.46
CA GLN A 34 -6.44 15.07 -3.87
C GLN A 34 -7.27 14.52 -2.73
N VAL A 35 -7.65 13.25 -2.84
CA VAL A 35 -8.35 12.52 -1.77
C VAL A 35 -7.36 11.57 -1.10
N LEU A 36 -7.00 11.87 0.14
CA LEU A 36 -6.19 10.98 0.98
C LEU A 36 -7.15 10.26 1.94
N ARG A 37 -7.07 8.94 1.94
CA ARG A 37 -7.89 8.05 2.76
C ARG A 37 -7.01 7.31 3.76
N THR A 38 -7.48 7.18 4.98
CA THR A 38 -6.79 6.40 6.00
C THR A 38 -7.02 4.90 5.79
N SER A 39 -6.01 4.08 6.04
CA SER A 39 -6.15 2.62 6.01
C SER A 39 -5.35 1.98 7.14
N LEU A 40 -5.81 0.83 7.64
CA LEU A 40 -5.08 0.03 8.61
C LEU A 40 -4.42 -1.16 7.94
N ASN A 41 -3.09 -1.28 8.07
CA ASN A 41 -2.40 -2.52 7.71
C ASN A 41 -2.57 -3.53 8.85
N ALA A 42 -3.08 -4.72 8.51
CA ALA A 42 -3.32 -5.80 9.48
C ALA A 42 -2.07 -6.22 10.25
N TYR A 43 -0.87 -5.98 9.70
CA TYR A 43 0.39 -6.31 10.36
C TYR A 43 0.60 -5.56 11.70
N SER A 44 -0.10 -4.44 11.92
CA SER A 44 -0.15 -3.77 13.22
C SER A 44 -0.61 -4.71 14.36
N PHE A 45 -1.36 -5.75 14.04
CA PHE A 45 -1.83 -6.79 14.97
C PHE A 45 -1.05 -8.11 14.83
N ASN A 46 0.15 -8.08 14.23
CA ASN A 46 0.95 -9.25 13.87
C ASN A 46 1.08 -10.29 15.00
N LYS A 47 1.40 -9.86 16.23
CA LYS A 47 1.53 -10.79 17.36
C LYS A 47 0.22 -11.54 17.63
N MET A 48 -0.87 -10.82 17.76
CA MET A 48 -2.18 -11.39 18.14
C MET A 48 -2.75 -12.28 17.01
N LEU A 49 -2.58 -11.87 15.74
CA LEU A 49 -2.96 -12.67 14.58
C LEU A 49 -2.16 -13.97 14.50
N ASN A 50 -0.82 -13.90 14.72
CA ASN A 50 0.02 -15.10 14.78
C ASN A 50 -0.29 -16.00 15.98
N ASP A 51 -0.62 -15.44 17.13
CA ASP A 51 -1.00 -16.22 18.31
C ASP A 51 -2.27 -17.03 18.03
N ARG A 52 -3.26 -16.42 17.36
CA ARG A 52 -4.47 -17.13 16.91
C ARG A 52 -4.17 -18.24 15.92
N ILE A 53 -3.42 -17.94 14.84
CA ILE A 53 -3.11 -18.89 13.77
C ILE A 53 -2.29 -20.09 14.28
N LYS A 54 -1.35 -19.83 15.21
CA LYS A 54 -0.43 -20.82 15.75
C LYS A 54 -0.92 -21.49 17.04
N GLY A 55 -2.14 -21.19 17.47
CA GLY A 55 -2.71 -21.77 18.70
C GLY A 55 -1.96 -21.40 19.97
N ARG A 56 -1.32 -20.22 20.03
CA ARG A 56 -0.52 -19.75 21.18
C ARG A 56 -1.28 -18.89 22.16
N GLY A 57 -2.61 -18.88 22.09
CA GLY A 57 -3.53 -18.10 22.93
C GLY A 57 -4.80 -17.75 22.18
N GLU A 58 -5.65 -16.92 22.80
CA GLU A 58 -6.90 -16.50 22.18
C GLU A 58 -6.66 -15.71 20.89
N GLY A 59 -5.68 -14.80 20.90
CA GLY A 59 -5.31 -13.98 19.74
C GLY A 59 -6.51 -13.21 19.16
N ILE A 60 -6.40 -12.84 17.87
CA ILE A 60 -7.46 -12.13 17.14
C ILE A 60 -7.54 -12.65 15.71
N THR A 61 -8.72 -12.65 15.10
CA THR A 61 -8.91 -13.00 13.68
C THR A 61 -8.74 -11.77 12.79
N LEU A 62 -8.45 -11.99 11.50
CA LEU A 62 -8.34 -10.91 10.52
C LEU A 62 -9.66 -10.12 10.39
N ILE A 63 -10.81 -10.80 10.48
CA ILE A 63 -12.13 -10.20 10.48
C ILE A 63 -12.30 -9.26 11.68
N GLN A 64 -11.91 -9.69 12.88
CA GLN A 64 -11.97 -8.83 14.08
C GLN A 64 -11.06 -7.60 13.99
N VAL A 65 -9.89 -7.71 13.33
CA VAL A 65 -9.04 -6.53 13.05
C VAL A 65 -9.71 -5.60 12.05
N MET A 66 -10.38 -6.13 11.03
CA MET A 66 -11.16 -5.32 10.08
C MET A 66 -12.33 -4.60 10.76
N GLU A 67 -13.05 -5.28 11.65
CA GLU A 67 -14.10 -4.65 12.47
C GLU A 67 -13.54 -3.56 13.40
N PHE A 68 -12.36 -3.78 13.98
CA PHE A 68 -11.67 -2.75 14.75
C PHE A 68 -11.32 -1.53 13.87
N ALA A 69 -10.84 -1.75 12.64
CA ALA A 69 -10.57 -0.67 11.70
C ALA A 69 -11.85 0.13 11.40
N ALA A 70 -12.95 -0.54 11.11
CA ALA A 70 -14.23 0.11 10.84
C ALA A 70 -14.75 0.91 12.07
N ARG A 71 -14.68 0.36 13.29
CA ARG A 71 -15.06 1.07 14.53
C ARG A 71 -14.21 2.31 14.79
N ASN A 72 -12.97 2.34 14.33
CA ASN A 72 -12.08 3.51 14.39
C ASN A 72 -12.19 4.40 13.14
N GLU A 73 -13.22 4.16 12.30
CA GLU A 73 -13.53 4.97 11.12
C GLU A 73 -12.39 5.03 10.07
N PHE A 74 -11.61 3.98 9.93
CA PHE A 74 -10.69 3.87 8.80
C PHE A 74 -11.47 3.77 7.49
N ASP A 75 -10.98 4.45 6.44
CA ASP A 75 -11.56 4.35 5.10
C ASP A 75 -11.19 3.05 4.39
N GLY A 76 -10.12 2.39 4.82
CA GLY A 76 -9.60 1.19 4.16
C GLY A 76 -8.91 0.21 5.11
N PHE A 77 -8.69 -1.00 4.59
CA PHE A 77 -7.99 -2.08 5.27
C PHE A 77 -7.00 -2.76 4.31
N ASP A 78 -5.75 -2.89 4.72
CA ASP A 78 -4.74 -3.70 4.02
C ASP A 78 -4.74 -5.10 4.62
N ALA A 79 -5.37 -6.04 3.88
CA ALA A 79 -5.56 -7.41 4.33
C ALA A 79 -4.32 -8.25 4.03
N THR A 80 -3.31 -8.13 4.89
CA THR A 80 -2.04 -8.88 4.74
C THR A 80 -2.28 -10.38 4.61
N GLY A 81 -1.90 -10.97 3.48
CA GLY A 81 -2.14 -12.39 3.13
C GLY A 81 -1.52 -13.41 4.08
N TYR A 82 -0.52 -13.01 4.87
CA TYR A 82 0.09 -13.89 5.90
C TYR A 82 -0.92 -14.45 6.91
N TYR A 83 -2.06 -13.78 7.06
CA TYR A 83 -3.08 -14.11 8.05
C TYR A 83 -4.30 -14.80 7.43
N PHE A 84 -4.23 -15.10 6.13
CA PHE A 84 -5.27 -15.91 5.49
C PHE A 84 -5.14 -17.37 5.93
N PRO A 85 -6.27 -18.08 6.09
CA PRO A 85 -6.25 -19.50 6.46
C PRO A 85 -5.42 -20.32 5.49
N GLY A 86 -4.53 -21.15 6.02
CA GLY A 86 -3.68 -22.03 5.22
C GLY A 86 -2.43 -21.38 4.62
N TYR A 87 -2.20 -20.06 4.81
CA TYR A 87 -0.99 -19.43 4.27
C TYR A 87 0.28 -20.26 4.61
N PRO A 88 1.20 -20.52 3.65
CA PRO A 88 1.38 -19.84 2.35
C PRO A 88 0.50 -20.36 1.20
N GLU A 89 -0.31 -21.38 1.40
CA GLU A 89 -1.24 -21.87 0.40
C GLU A 89 -2.28 -20.81 0.01
N ARG A 90 -2.79 -20.89 -1.22
CA ARG A 90 -3.86 -20.02 -1.68
C ARG A 90 -5.14 -20.27 -0.83
N PRO A 91 -5.76 -19.22 -0.27
CA PRO A 91 -7.02 -19.39 0.45
C PRO A 91 -8.15 -19.83 -0.49
N THR A 92 -9.20 -20.43 0.09
CA THR A 92 -10.39 -20.78 -0.69
C THR A 92 -11.09 -19.53 -1.22
N ASP A 93 -11.70 -19.64 -2.39
CA ASP A 93 -12.50 -18.58 -2.97
C ASP A 93 -13.65 -18.12 -2.05
N ALA A 94 -14.27 -19.08 -1.35
CA ALA A 94 -15.34 -18.79 -0.38
C ALA A 94 -14.85 -17.88 0.76
N TYR A 95 -13.66 -18.12 1.30
CA TYR A 95 -13.08 -17.26 2.33
C TYR A 95 -12.80 -15.85 1.81
N VAL A 96 -12.25 -15.73 0.59
CA VAL A 96 -11.97 -14.43 -0.01
C VAL A 96 -13.25 -13.62 -0.26
N ASP A 97 -14.31 -14.29 -0.72
CA ASP A 97 -15.63 -13.66 -0.92
C ASP A 97 -16.26 -13.23 0.40
N GLU A 98 -16.15 -14.06 1.44
CA GLU A 98 -16.60 -13.71 2.79
C GLU A 98 -15.86 -12.47 3.31
N LEU A 99 -14.55 -12.44 3.19
CA LEU A 99 -13.74 -11.29 3.63
C LEU A 99 -14.10 -10.00 2.86
N LYS A 100 -14.28 -10.10 1.53
CA LYS A 100 -14.73 -8.99 0.69
C LYS A 100 -16.11 -8.50 1.08
N LYS A 101 -17.06 -9.42 1.27
CA LYS A 101 -18.41 -9.10 1.68
C LYS A 101 -18.41 -8.40 3.05
N HIS A 102 -17.63 -8.91 4.00
CA HIS A 102 -17.53 -8.34 5.33
C HIS A 102 -16.99 -6.90 5.30
N ALA A 103 -15.95 -6.62 4.48
CA ALA A 103 -15.47 -5.28 4.25
C ALA A 103 -16.54 -4.34 3.70
N ALA A 104 -17.33 -4.81 2.73
CA ALA A 104 -18.43 -4.05 2.14
C ALA A 104 -19.55 -3.78 3.15
N ASP A 105 -19.93 -4.75 3.96
CA ASP A 105 -20.94 -4.61 5.01
C ASP A 105 -20.51 -3.59 6.08
N LEU A 106 -19.21 -3.48 6.35
CA LEU A 106 -18.63 -2.48 7.26
C LEU A 106 -18.40 -1.11 6.60
N GLY A 107 -18.61 -0.98 5.29
CA GLY A 107 -18.34 0.26 4.56
C GLY A 107 -16.87 0.61 4.43
N ILE A 108 -15.96 -0.35 4.59
CA ILE A 108 -14.51 -0.16 4.52
C ILE A 108 -13.95 -0.70 3.19
N GLY A 109 -13.06 0.05 2.54
CA GLY A 109 -12.42 -0.39 1.29
C GLY A 109 -11.23 -1.33 1.54
N ILE A 110 -10.86 -2.13 0.54
CA ILE A 110 -9.59 -2.87 0.58
C ILE A 110 -8.51 -2.03 -0.09
N SER A 111 -7.51 -1.61 0.68
CA SER A 111 -6.42 -0.73 0.20
C SER A 111 -5.25 -1.49 -0.40
N GLY A 112 -5.12 -2.78 -0.08
CA GLY A 112 -4.05 -3.64 -0.53
C GLY A 112 -4.09 -5.01 0.14
N THR A 113 -3.16 -5.84 -0.27
CA THR A 113 -2.78 -7.10 0.39
C THR A 113 -1.27 -7.29 0.24
N GLY A 114 -0.71 -8.35 0.79
CA GLY A 114 0.72 -8.62 0.63
C GLY A 114 1.10 -10.03 1.02
N VAL A 115 2.14 -10.55 0.35
CA VAL A 115 2.68 -11.89 0.58
C VAL A 115 4.19 -11.83 0.78
N ARG A 116 4.77 -12.93 1.25
CA ARG A 116 6.22 -13.11 1.34
C ARG A 116 6.75 -13.73 0.06
N ASN A 117 7.95 -13.33 -0.31
CA ASN A 117 8.71 -13.91 -1.39
C ASN A 117 10.20 -13.79 -1.10
N ASN A 118 11.04 -14.48 -1.86
CA ASN A 118 12.48 -14.32 -1.83
C ASN A 118 13.01 -14.35 -3.27
N PHE A 119 13.25 -13.18 -3.84
CA PHE A 119 13.79 -13.04 -5.19
C PHE A 119 15.31 -12.80 -5.20
N ALA A 120 15.92 -12.52 -4.04
CA ALA A 120 17.36 -12.30 -3.93
C ALA A 120 18.17 -13.61 -3.81
N THR A 121 17.52 -14.75 -3.61
CA THR A 121 18.22 -16.04 -3.44
C THR A 121 18.90 -16.52 -4.72
N ALA A 122 20.08 -17.18 -4.58
CA ALA A 122 20.74 -17.85 -5.68
C ALA A 122 19.96 -19.07 -6.21
N ASP A 123 19.08 -19.64 -5.41
CA ASP A 123 18.28 -20.79 -5.80
C ASP A 123 17.14 -20.37 -6.73
N LYS A 124 17.28 -20.72 -8.02
CA LYS A 124 16.26 -20.41 -9.02
C LYS A 124 14.91 -21.04 -8.72
N SER A 125 14.88 -22.25 -8.14
CA SER A 125 13.62 -22.94 -7.84
C SER A 125 12.79 -22.18 -6.80
N ILE A 126 13.43 -21.57 -5.81
CA ILE A 126 12.77 -20.71 -4.80
C ILE A 126 12.22 -19.44 -5.45
N ARG A 127 12.99 -18.85 -6.39
CA ARG A 127 12.49 -17.66 -7.14
C ARG A 127 11.28 -18.01 -8.00
N ASP A 128 11.32 -19.13 -8.71
CA ASP A 128 10.20 -19.60 -9.57
C ASP A 128 8.94 -19.91 -8.73
N GLN A 129 9.11 -20.57 -7.57
CA GLN A 129 8.03 -20.79 -6.61
C GLN A 129 7.46 -19.46 -6.09
N GLY A 130 8.33 -18.47 -5.81
CA GLY A 130 7.92 -17.15 -5.39
C GLY A 130 7.10 -16.42 -6.46
N VAL A 131 7.47 -16.55 -7.73
CA VAL A 131 6.69 -16.00 -8.85
C VAL A 131 5.32 -16.67 -8.95
N GLN A 132 5.27 -17.99 -8.86
CA GLN A 132 3.99 -18.73 -8.90
C GLN A 132 3.09 -18.35 -7.72
N HIS A 133 3.65 -18.28 -6.52
CA HIS A 133 2.93 -17.84 -5.32
C HIS A 133 2.33 -16.43 -5.48
N ILE A 134 3.12 -15.47 -6.01
CA ILE A 134 2.60 -14.12 -6.24
C ILE A 134 1.49 -14.13 -7.30
N LYS A 135 1.60 -14.90 -8.38
CA LYS A 135 0.54 -15.01 -9.39
C LYS A 135 -0.78 -15.51 -8.80
N GLU A 136 -0.73 -16.54 -7.97
CA GLU A 136 -1.91 -17.07 -7.27
C GLU A 136 -2.54 -16.01 -6.35
N PHE A 137 -1.71 -15.25 -5.64
CA PHE A 137 -2.19 -14.19 -4.77
C PHE A 137 -2.58 -12.89 -5.50
N VAL A 138 -2.14 -12.68 -6.73
CA VAL A 138 -2.70 -11.65 -7.63
C VAL A 138 -4.17 -11.96 -7.94
N GLU A 139 -4.50 -13.23 -8.20
CA GLU A 139 -5.90 -13.65 -8.42
C GLU A 139 -6.74 -13.47 -7.15
N VAL A 140 -6.18 -13.83 -6.01
CA VAL A 140 -6.81 -13.57 -4.69
C VAL A 140 -7.02 -12.08 -4.47
N ALA A 141 -6.02 -11.24 -4.76
CA ALA A 141 -6.11 -9.79 -4.63
C ALA A 141 -7.21 -9.20 -5.52
N ALA A 142 -7.29 -9.65 -6.77
CA ALA A 142 -8.35 -9.24 -7.71
C ALA A 142 -9.75 -9.62 -7.19
N ARG A 143 -9.91 -10.86 -6.72
CA ARG A 143 -11.19 -11.33 -6.16
C ARG A 143 -11.58 -10.54 -4.91
N LEU A 144 -10.64 -10.28 -4.03
CA LEU A 144 -10.82 -9.47 -2.81
C LEU A 144 -11.16 -8.01 -3.13
N GLY A 145 -10.72 -7.51 -4.29
CA GLY A 145 -10.84 -6.10 -4.69
C GLY A 145 -9.65 -5.25 -4.24
N ALA A 146 -8.52 -5.86 -3.91
CA ALA A 146 -7.28 -5.16 -3.59
C ALA A 146 -6.61 -4.64 -4.87
N PRO A 147 -6.31 -3.34 -4.99
CA PRO A 147 -5.70 -2.77 -6.20
C PRO A 147 -4.20 -3.07 -6.33
N VAL A 148 -3.57 -3.45 -5.21
CA VAL A 148 -2.12 -3.66 -5.10
C VAL A 148 -1.85 -4.90 -4.25
N ILE A 149 -0.91 -5.72 -4.71
CA ILE A 149 -0.26 -6.76 -3.90
C ILE A 149 1.16 -6.34 -3.58
N ARG A 150 1.50 -6.28 -2.28
CA ARG A 150 2.84 -5.99 -1.80
C ARG A 150 3.74 -7.20 -1.93
N VAL A 151 4.92 -6.97 -2.50
CA VAL A 151 6.02 -7.92 -2.61
C VAL A 151 7.33 -7.26 -2.18
N PHE A 152 8.38 -8.05 -2.06
CA PHE A 152 9.70 -7.59 -1.65
C PHE A 152 10.76 -7.88 -2.73
N ALA A 153 11.82 -7.08 -2.71
CA ALA A 153 13.01 -7.33 -3.50
C ALA A 153 13.97 -8.29 -2.76
N ASP A 154 13.92 -8.32 -1.44
CA ASP A 154 14.85 -9.05 -0.56
C ASP A 154 14.24 -10.36 0.01
N THR A 155 14.92 -10.92 0.99
CA THR A 155 14.53 -12.19 1.62
C THR A 155 13.51 -12.05 2.75
N GLN A 156 13.40 -10.87 3.37
CA GLN A 156 12.59 -10.60 4.57
C GLN A 156 12.97 -11.43 5.81
N MET A 157 14.10 -12.07 5.81
CA MET A 157 14.56 -12.89 6.93
C MET A 157 15.50 -12.06 7.81
N ARG A 158 15.17 -11.90 9.11
CA ARG A 158 15.98 -11.08 10.03
C ARG A 158 17.42 -11.56 10.19
N ALA A 159 17.65 -12.87 10.07
CA ALA A 159 18.96 -13.50 10.22
C ALA A 159 19.77 -13.53 8.91
N GLU A 160 19.17 -13.17 7.80
CA GLU A 160 19.77 -13.25 6.47
C GLU A 160 19.61 -11.90 5.77
N ASN A 161 20.51 -11.65 4.82
CA ASN A 161 20.46 -10.50 3.94
C ASN A 161 20.63 -10.95 2.48
N TRP A 162 20.45 -10.04 1.54
CA TRP A 162 20.54 -10.39 0.13
C TRP A 162 21.90 -10.96 -0.28
N HIS A 163 23.01 -10.58 0.37
CA HIS A 163 24.33 -11.14 0.11
C HIS A 163 24.42 -12.62 0.50
N SER A 164 23.92 -12.97 1.70
CA SER A 164 23.98 -14.36 2.20
C SER A 164 23.12 -15.30 1.36
N VAL A 165 21.88 -14.90 1.05
CA VAL A 165 20.95 -15.74 0.27
C VAL A 165 21.33 -15.83 -1.20
N SER A 166 22.00 -14.82 -1.75
CA SER A 166 22.51 -14.83 -3.12
C SER A 166 23.82 -15.58 -3.29
N LYS A 167 24.39 -16.14 -2.21
CA LYS A 167 25.69 -16.78 -2.20
C LYS A 167 26.78 -15.87 -2.76
N ASN A 168 26.75 -14.60 -2.35
CA ASN A 168 27.69 -13.53 -2.76
C ASN A 168 27.65 -13.23 -4.28
N ALA A 169 26.54 -13.44 -4.95
CA ALA A 169 26.35 -12.93 -6.30
C ALA A 169 26.49 -11.40 -6.32
N THR A 170 26.90 -10.85 -7.45
CA THR A 170 27.01 -9.40 -7.60
C THR A 170 25.65 -8.74 -7.49
N ARG A 171 25.59 -7.49 -7.03
CA ARG A 171 24.34 -6.74 -6.95
C ARG A 171 23.59 -6.70 -8.30
N GLN A 172 24.31 -6.60 -9.41
CA GLN A 172 23.71 -6.61 -10.74
C GLN A 172 23.04 -7.96 -11.04
N GLN A 173 23.69 -9.09 -10.74
CA GLN A 173 23.10 -10.42 -10.92
C GLN A 173 21.83 -10.59 -10.10
N VAL A 174 21.85 -10.17 -8.84
CA VAL A 174 20.67 -10.22 -7.96
C VAL A 174 19.55 -9.32 -8.49
N GLN A 175 19.89 -8.10 -8.94
CA GLN A 175 18.92 -7.19 -9.56
C GLN A 175 18.29 -7.81 -10.81
N ASP A 176 19.08 -8.47 -11.66
CA ASP A 176 18.56 -9.13 -12.88
C ASP A 176 17.56 -10.25 -12.52
N TRP A 177 17.83 -11.02 -11.48
CA TRP A 177 16.89 -12.05 -11.00
C TRP A 177 15.57 -11.44 -10.50
N ILE A 178 15.67 -10.38 -9.68
CA ILE A 178 14.51 -9.68 -9.12
C ILE A 178 13.69 -9.05 -10.26
N VAL A 179 14.33 -8.38 -11.21
CA VAL A 179 13.68 -7.75 -12.37
C VAL A 179 12.93 -8.77 -13.21
N ALA A 180 13.56 -9.92 -13.52
CA ALA A 180 12.91 -10.99 -14.28
C ALA A 180 11.66 -11.50 -13.58
N ALA A 181 11.74 -11.78 -12.27
CA ALA A 181 10.62 -12.23 -11.46
C ALA A 181 9.48 -11.19 -11.38
N LEU A 182 9.83 -9.92 -11.14
CA LEU A 182 8.84 -8.83 -11.04
C LEU A 182 8.13 -8.56 -12.37
N ARG A 183 8.82 -8.66 -13.52
CA ARG A 183 8.20 -8.54 -14.85
C ARG A 183 7.14 -9.60 -15.06
N GLU A 184 7.46 -10.85 -14.75
CA GLU A 184 6.52 -11.96 -14.87
C GLU A 184 5.30 -11.79 -13.97
N CYS A 185 5.51 -11.34 -12.73
CA CYS A 185 4.42 -11.00 -11.81
C CYS A 185 3.58 -9.81 -12.32
N ALA A 186 4.21 -8.76 -12.87
CA ALA A 186 3.54 -7.58 -13.38
C ALA A 186 2.69 -7.91 -14.64
N ASP A 187 3.18 -8.76 -15.53
CA ASP A 187 2.43 -9.24 -16.69
C ASP A 187 1.19 -10.04 -16.27
N HIS A 188 1.30 -10.82 -15.19
CA HIS A 188 0.14 -11.50 -14.61
C HIS A 188 -0.80 -10.50 -13.93
N GLY A 189 -0.28 -9.56 -13.16
CA GLY A 189 -1.05 -8.49 -12.51
C GLY A 189 -1.86 -7.66 -13.52
N LYS A 190 -1.30 -7.38 -14.69
CA LYS A 190 -1.99 -6.69 -15.79
C LYS A 190 -3.27 -7.40 -16.23
N LYS A 191 -3.28 -8.74 -16.27
CA LYS A 191 -4.46 -9.52 -16.67
C LYS A 191 -5.62 -9.39 -15.69
N TYR A 192 -5.29 -9.17 -14.41
CA TYR A 192 -6.26 -9.10 -13.31
C TYR A 192 -6.51 -7.66 -12.80
N GLY A 193 -5.83 -6.66 -13.36
CA GLY A 193 -5.95 -5.26 -12.93
C GLY A 193 -5.32 -4.96 -11.58
N VAL A 194 -4.40 -5.82 -11.10
CA VAL A 194 -3.71 -5.69 -9.81
C VAL A 194 -2.26 -5.27 -10.04
N LYS A 195 -1.81 -4.23 -9.34
CA LYS A 195 -0.42 -3.78 -9.40
C LYS A 195 0.47 -4.55 -8.44
N ILE A 196 1.71 -4.78 -8.85
CA ILE A 196 2.77 -5.35 -8.03
C ILE A 196 3.48 -4.19 -7.31
N GLY A 197 3.31 -4.11 -6.02
CA GLY A 197 3.90 -3.07 -5.18
C GLY A 197 5.20 -3.55 -4.53
N VAL A 198 6.34 -2.99 -4.92
CA VAL A 198 7.64 -3.36 -4.37
C VAL A 198 7.97 -2.45 -3.18
N GLN A 199 7.98 -3.03 -1.98
CA GLN A 199 8.29 -2.31 -0.74
C GLN A 199 9.80 -2.16 -0.56
N ASN A 200 10.27 -0.97 -0.16
CA ASN A 200 11.59 -0.80 0.43
C ASN A 200 11.58 -1.41 1.83
N HIS A 201 12.52 -2.30 2.12
CA HIS A 201 12.56 -3.05 3.40
C HIS A 201 13.91 -2.96 4.12
N GLY A 202 14.84 -2.13 3.60
CA GLY A 202 16.10 -1.81 4.25
C GLY A 202 17.22 -2.83 4.06
N ASP A 203 17.07 -3.79 3.13
CA ASP A 203 18.11 -4.75 2.74
C ASP A 203 18.55 -4.49 1.29
N PHE A 204 17.98 -5.14 0.28
CA PHE A 204 18.33 -4.89 -1.13
C PHE A 204 17.91 -3.49 -1.58
N ILE A 205 16.80 -2.99 -1.06
CA ILE A 205 16.33 -1.61 -1.25
C ILE A 205 16.44 -0.87 0.09
N ALA A 206 17.46 -0.05 0.23
CA ALA A 206 17.71 0.78 1.41
C ALA A 206 17.59 2.29 1.12
N THR A 207 17.60 2.68 -0.16
CA THR A 207 17.56 4.09 -0.61
C THR A 207 16.54 4.28 -1.74
N ALA A 208 16.13 5.54 -1.94
CA ALA A 208 15.27 5.93 -3.06
C ALA A 208 15.91 5.60 -4.41
N GLN A 209 17.22 5.84 -4.55
CA GLN A 209 17.94 5.55 -5.79
C GLN A 209 17.84 4.08 -6.16
N GLU A 210 18.01 3.18 -5.20
CA GLU A 210 17.92 1.73 -5.41
C GLU A 210 16.52 1.31 -5.80
N GLN A 211 15.50 1.83 -5.11
CA GLN A 211 14.11 1.52 -5.41
C GLN A 211 13.70 1.99 -6.80
N LEU A 212 13.99 3.26 -7.13
CA LEU A 212 13.65 3.83 -8.43
C LEU A 212 14.41 3.16 -9.57
N ALA A 213 15.69 2.80 -9.37
CA ALA A 213 16.47 2.06 -10.35
C ALA A 213 15.88 0.68 -10.64
N LEU A 214 15.43 -0.03 -9.60
CA LEU A 214 14.77 -1.34 -9.74
C LEU A 214 13.44 -1.21 -10.49
N ILE A 215 12.56 -0.28 -10.09
CA ILE A 215 11.28 -0.06 -10.75
C ILE A 215 11.46 0.34 -12.21
N LYS A 216 12.42 1.23 -12.50
CA LYS A 216 12.77 1.59 -13.88
C LYS A 216 13.27 0.39 -14.69
N ALA A 217 14.06 -0.49 -14.09
CA ALA A 217 14.54 -1.70 -14.76
C ALA A 217 13.43 -2.71 -15.04
N VAL A 218 12.40 -2.80 -14.19
CA VAL A 218 11.21 -3.63 -14.45
C VAL A 218 10.41 -3.10 -15.64
N ASP A 219 10.29 -1.80 -15.79
CA ASP A 219 9.66 -1.09 -16.91
C ASP A 219 8.24 -1.60 -17.21
N SER A 220 7.39 -1.61 -16.20
CA SER A 220 5.99 -2.03 -16.33
C SER A 220 5.05 -1.06 -15.59
N PRO A 221 3.94 -0.61 -16.21
CA PRO A 221 2.94 0.21 -15.53
C PRO A 221 2.17 -0.54 -14.44
N PHE A 222 2.32 -1.88 -14.39
CA PHE A 222 1.75 -2.73 -13.35
C PHE A 222 2.75 -3.09 -12.25
N CYS A 223 3.94 -2.47 -12.22
CA CYS A 223 4.89 -2.56 -11.12
C CYS A 223 5.26 -1.15 -10.65
N GLY A 224 5.23 -0.91 -9.35
CA GLY A 224 5.58 0.40 -8.79
C GLY A 224 6.02 0.30 -7.33
N PRO A 225 6.57 1.40 -6.77
CA PRO A 225 7.05 1.39 -5.40
C PRO A 225 5.89 1.47 -4.39
N ILE A 226 5.99 0.70 -3.33
CA ILE A 226 5.34 0.99 -2.06
C ILE A 226 6.35 1.77 -1.22
N VAL A 227 5.95 2.95 -0.74
CA VAL A 227 6.78 3.75 0.16
C VAL A 227 6.54 3.31 1.59
N ASP A 228 7.45 2.50 2.13
CA ASP A 228 7.51 2.26 3.56
C ASP A 228 8.35 3.34 4.21
N THR A 229 7.73 4.15 5.05
CA THR A 229 8.40 5.33 5.60
C THR A 229 9.48 5.00 6.62
N GLY A 230 9.51 3.77 7.16
CA GLY A 230 10.43 3.37 8.25
C GLY A 230 11.67 2.60 7.80
N TYR A 231 11.87 2.34 6.50
CA TYR A 231 12.93 1.43 6.06
C TYR A 231 13.97 2.03 5.10
N TYR A 232 13.91 3.32 4.79
CA TYR A 232 15.05 3.99 4.17
C TYR A 232 16.19 4.17 5.18
N LYS A 233 17.43 3.93 4.75
CA LYS A 233 18.62 3.92 5.62
C LYS A 233 19.52 5.16 5.43
N SER A 234 18.98 6.23 4.87
CA SER A 234 19.69 7.50 4.74
C SER A 234 19.65 8.30 6.06
N PRO A 235 20.57 9.28 6.23
CA PRO A 235 20.55 10.16 7.41
C PRO A 235 19.27 10.99 7.55
N ASP A 236 18.60 11.34 6.45
CA ASP A 236 17.27 11.97 6.43
C ASP A 236 16.35 11.18 5.51
N PRO A 237 15.59 10.20 6.03
CA PRO A 237 14.68 9.37 5.24
C PRO A 237 13.61 10.16 4.48
N PHE A 238 13.28 11.38 4.91
CA PHE A 238 12.33 12.22 4.19
C PHE A 238 12.82 12.64 2.79
N VAL A 239 14.14 12.67 2.57
CA VAL A 239 14.69 12.93 1.24
C VAL A 239 14.38 11.77 0.30
N ASP A 240 14.56 10.53 0.75
CA ASP A 240 14.21 9.34 -0.02
C ASP A 240 12.70 9.26 -0.26
N ILE A 241 11.90 9.47 0.80
CA ILE A 241 10.44 9.49 0.70
C ILE A 241 9.99 10.51 -0.34
N ALA A 242 10.54 11.73 -0.33
CA ALA A 242 10.18 12.76 -1.28
C ALA A 242 10.57 12.41 -2.73
N ALA A 243 11.68 11.71 -2.93
CA ALA A 243 12.12 11.28 -4.25
C ALA A 243 11.23 10.18 -4.84
N VAL A 244 10.75 9.23 -4.01
CA VAL A 244 9.93 8.09 -4.46
C VAL A 244 8.44 8.44 -4.51
N ALA A 245 7.95 9.34 -3.66
CA ALA A 245 6.53 9.69 -3.53
C ALA A 245 5.80 9.97 -4.85
N PRO A 246 6.37 10.65 -5.87
CA PRO A 246 5.70 10.87 -7.16
C PRO A 246 5.41 9.58 -7.95
N HIS A 247 6.08 8.49 -7.63
CA HIS A 247 5.93 7.18 -8.28
C HIS A 247 5.17 6.18 -7.43
N ALA A 248 4.83 6.53 -6.18
CA ALA A 248 4.20 5.64 -5.21
C ALA A 248 2.85 5.12 -5.70
N ILE A 249 2.67 3.80 -5.65
CA ILE A 249 1.38 3.16 -5.94
C ILE A 249 0.63 2.76 -4.66
N ASN A 250 1.33 2.67 -3.54
CA ASN A 250 0.78 2.49 -2.19
C ASN A 250 1.83 2.94 -1.15
N TRP A 251 1.44 2.95 0.11
CA TRP A 251 2.26 3.38 1.24
C TRP A 251 2.20 2.40 2.40
N GLN A 252 3.20 2.49 3.29
CA GLN A 252 3.13 2.00 4.66
C GLN A 252 3.69 3.08 5.57
N VAL A 253 2.79 3.78 6.26
CA VAL A 253 3.14 4.89 7.15
C VAL A 253 3.49 4.35 8.51
N LYS A 254 4.73 4.60 8.96
CA LYS A 254 5.29 4.11 10.22
C LYS A 254 5.33 5.20 11.28
N GLN A 255 5.35 4.77 12.55
CA GLN A 255 5.47 5.65 13.73
C GLN A 255 6.78 6.43 13.74
N SER A 256 7.84 5.87 13.17
CA SER A 256 9.14 6.51 12.99
C SER A 256 9.68 6.27 11.59
N VAL A 257 10.21 7.31 10.95
CA VAL A 257 10.93 7.18 9.68
C VAL A 257 12.36 6.62 9.87
N PHE A 258 12.82 6.51 11.10
CA PHE A 258 14.14 5.98 11.46
C PHE A 258 14.12 4.51 11.89
N GLY A 259 12.99 3.83 11.70
CA GLY A 259 12.79 2.42 12.04
C GLY A 259 11.97 2.20 13.32
N GLU A 260 11.61 0.94 13.53
CA GLU A 260 10.69 0.53 14.61
C GLU A 260 11.25 0.73 16.03
N ASP A 261 12.58 0.69 16.18
CA ASP A 261 13.26 0.84 17.48
C ASP A 261 13.61 2.30 17.80
N SER A 262 13.36 3.24 16.88
CA SER A 262 13.63 4.66 17.10
C SER A 262 12.55 5.32 17.96
N GLU A 263 12.98 6.16 18.90
CA GLU A 263 12.08 7.00 19.71
C GLU A 263 11.67 8.30 18.99
N VAL A 264 12.31 8.62 17.85
CA VAL A 264 11.98 9.81 17.07
C VAL A 264 10.69 9.55 16.27
N ALA A 265 9.62 10.22 16.70
CA ALA A 265 8.35 10.11 15.99
C ALA A 265 8.42 10.71 14.57
N THR A 266 7.65 10.12 13.65
CA THR A 266 7.49 10.68 12.31
C THR A 266 6.90 12.09 12.38
N ASP A 267 7.58 13.07 11.77
CA ASP A 267 6.99 14.39 11.50
C ASP A 267 5.89 14.24 10.43
N MET A 268 4.64 14.06 10.92
CA MET A 268 3.48 13.84 10.06
C MET A 268 3.19 15.02 9.15
N ILE A 269 3.41 16.24 9.59
CA ILE A 269 3.19 17.44 8.76
C ILE A 269 4.19 17.46 7.60
N ARG A 270 5.46 17.17 7.86
CA ARG A 270 6.48 17.07 6.82
C ARG A 270 6.16 15.94 5.84
N LEU A 271 5.75 14.78 6.35
CA LEU A 271 5.34 13.64 5.53
C LEU A 271 4.16 14.00 4.62
N LEU A 272 3.09 14.56 5.17
CA LEU A 272 1.89 14.87 4.40
C LEU A 272 2.11 15.99 3.38
N LYS A 273 2.99 16.96 3.64
CA LYS A 273 3.44 17.92 2.63
C LYS A 273 4.11 17.23 1.43
N ILE A 274 4.93 16.20 1.68
CA ILE A 274 5.55 15.39 0.61
C ILE A 274 4.47 14.62 -0.16
N VAL A 275 3.56 13.94 0.53
CA VAL A 275 2.44 13.22 -0.10
C VAL A 275 1.58 14.16 -0.96
N ARG A 276 1.23 15.33 -0.45
CA ARG A 276 0.47 16.35 -1.22
C ARG A 276 1.23 16.80 -2.45
N LYS A 277 2.50 17.14 -2.30
CA LYS A 277 3.36 17.58 -3.42
C LYS A 277 3.53 16.51 -4.50
N SER A 278 3.48 15.23 -4.14
CA SER A 278 3.62 14.11 -5.09
C SER A 278 2.42 13.92 -6.01
N GLY A 279 1.26 14.51 -5.69
CA GLY A 279 0.01 14.27 -6.40
C GLY A 279 -0.69 12.95 -6.04
N TYR A 280 -0.18 12.19 -5.07
CA TYR A 280 -0.78 10.93 -4.63
C TYR A 280 -2.20 11.13 -4.11
N SER A 281 -3.14 10.30 -4.57
CA SER A 281 -4.56 10.41 -4.23
C SER A 281 -5.16 9.01 -4.08
N SER A 282 -4.98 8.42 -2.91
CA SER A 282 -5.48 7.08 -2.56
C SER A 282 -5.35 6.84 -1.05
N TYR A 283 -5.22 5.58 -0.64
CA TYR A 283 -5.06 5.17 0.74
C TYR A 283 -3.65 5.42 1.28
N LEU A 284 -3.59 5.76 2.57
CA LEU A 284 -2.37 5.81 3.37
C LEU A 284 -2.45 4.75 4.48
N PRO A 285 -2.09 3.50 4.19
CA PRO A 285 -2.07 2.46 5.20
C PRO A 285 -1.06 2.79 6.31
N ILE A 286 -1.53 2.83 7.55
CA ILE A 286 -0.64 2.90 8.72
C ILE A 286 -0.27 1.48 9.14
N GLU A 287 0.98 1.30 9.53
CA GLU A 287 1.47 0.08 10.13
C GLU A 287 2.29 0.42 11.37
N THR A 288 1.68 0.18 12.53
CA THR A 288 2.35 0.34 13.80
C THR A 288 3.07 -0.95 14.18
N LEU A 289 4.25 -0.83 14.78
CA LEU A 289 5.11 -1.96 15.13
C LEU A 289 5.42 -1.97 16.62
N SER A 290 5.65 -3.18 17.14
CA SER A 290 6.12 -3.36 18.50
C SER A 290 7.62 -3.05 18.57
N PRO A 291 8.06 -1.99 19.26
CA PRO A 291 9.48 -1.76 19.48
C PRO A 291 10.09 -2.92 20.26
N GLN A 292 11.36 -3.23 20.00
CA GLN A 292 12.03 -4.34 20.68
C GLN A 292 12.09 -4.10 22.19
N GLY A 293 11.63 -5.07 22.97
CA GLY A 293 11.67 -5.03 24.43
C GLY A 293 10.72 -4.04 25.11
N LYS A 294 9.84 -3.38 24.36
CA LYS A 294 8.83 -2.46 24.93
C LYS A 294 7.43 -3.07 24.87
N PRO A 295 6.55 -2.76 25.85
CA PRO A 295 5.14 -3.10 25.76
C PRO A 295 4.50 -2.48 24.51
N TYR A 296 3.65 -3.23 23.85
CA TYR A 296 2.91 -2.76 22.67
C TYR A 296 1.48 -3.31 22.72
N ASP A 297 0.52 -2.39 22.72
CA ASP A 297 -0.90 -2.70 22.60
C ASP A 297 -1.46 -2.02 21.34
N PRO A 298 -1.78 -2.77 20.29
CA PRO A 298 -2.32 -2.19 19.06
C PRO A 298 -3.67 -1.50 19.25
N PHE A 299 -4.45 -1.89 20.25
CA PHE A 299 -5.75 -1.26 20.51
C PHE A 299 -5.63 0.19 21.01
N THR A 300 -4.51 0.54 21.60
CA THR A 300 -4.19 1.91 22.04
C THR A 300 -3.36 2.65 21.00
N VAL A 301 -2.29 2.00 20.50
CA VAL A 301 -1.29 2.66 19.64
C VAL A 301 -1.86 3.01 18.25
N VAL A 302 -2.71 2.14 17.68
CA VAL A 302 -3.28 2.37 16.35
C VAL A 302 -4.22 3.58 16.32
N PRO A 303 -5.19 3.74 17.26
CA PRO A 303 -6.04 4.94 17.30
C PRO A 303 -5.27 6.24 17.51
N ASP A 304 -4.28 6.24 18.40
CA ASP A 304 -3.43 7.42 18.65
C ASP A 304 -2.68 7.85 17.39
N PHE A 305 -2.13 6.86 16.66
CA PHE A 305 -1.39 7.13 15.42
C PHE A 305 -2.32 7.58 14.28
N LEU A 306 -3.52 7.00 14.20
CA LEU A 306 -4.56 7.44 13.27
C LEU A 306 -4.95 8.91 13.53
N GLY A 307 -5.10 9.30 14.79
CA GLY A 307 -5.39 10.70 15.17
C GLY A 307 -4.35 11.66 14.60
N LYS A 308 -3.07 11.37 14.78
CA LYS A 308 -1.96 12.17 14.25
C LYS A 308 -1.97 12.25 12.72
N LEU A 309 -2.28 11.13 12.03
CA LEU A 309 -2.39 11.11 10.58
C LEU A 309 -3.55 11.99 10.09
N ARG A 310 -4.73 11.90 10.72
CA ARG A 310 -5.91 12.71 10.37
C ARG A 310 -5.68 14.20 10.59
N GLU A 311 -5.09 14.58 11.70
CA GLU A 311 -4.71 15.96 11.98
C GLU A 311 -3.78 16.51 10.91
N ALA A 312 -2.77 15.74 10.52
CA ALA A 312 -1.84 16.14 9.46
C ALA A 312 -2.49 16.21 8.07
N ILE A 313 -3.41 15.30 7.74
CA ILE A 313 -4.20 15.36 6.50
C ILE A 313 -5.02 16.65 6.46
N ALA A 314 -5.68 17.02 7.57
CA ALA A 314 -6.48 18.23 7.67
C ALA A 314 -5.61 19.49 7.60
N ALA A 315 -4.48 19.52 8.28
CA ALA A 315 -3.56 20.65 8.32
C ALA A 315 -2.82 20.91 7.00
N THR A 316 -2.83 19.94 6.07
CA THR A 316 -2.15 20.05 4.77
C THR A 316 -3.11 20.03 3.57
N ALA A 317 -4.41 20.16 3.83
CA ALA A 317 -5.47 20.13 2.80
C ALA A 317 -5.48 21.36 1.90
#